data_b2df53a17f60dd352ebdc9992b883ea3
#
_entry.id   b2df53a17f60dd352ebdc9992b883ea3
#
_cell.length_a   1.000
_cell.length_b   1.000
_cell.length_c   1.000
_cell.angle_alpha   90.00
_cell.angle_beta   90.00
_cell.angle_gamma   90.00
#
_symmetry.space_group_name_H-M   'P 1'
#
loop_
_entity.id
_entity.type
_entity.pdbx_description
1 polymer ?
#
loop_
_entity_poly.entity_id
_entity_poly.type
_entity_poly.pdbx_seq_one_letter_code
_entity_poly.pdbx_strand_id
1 'polypeptide(L)'
;MNNVPIITIDGLASSGKTTISKLLSNHLGFYILDSGVLYRAFAYIKIMENIDTYTVDIIAKIINGLKIVPKKDLGFSIIYNSNDITSNLYNEETGLEASNISKNEDIRNVLLSIQHACVQEPGLIANGRDMGTKVFPEAMLKIYFTASIDVRAKRRYEQLIKSGSSPNLVNIQKSLKERDEKDINREVSPLKAAKDAIIIDSSELNIDTILDKILGLYKISRV
;
A
#
# COMPACT_ATOMS: atom_id res chain seq x y z
N MET A 1 -14.48 2.96 -24.07
CA MET A 1 -14.46 2.30 -22.74
C MET A 1 -14.27 3.40 -21.73
N ASN A 2 -15.18 3.57 -20.78
CA ASN A 2 -14.98 4.55 -19.69
C ASN A 2 -13.76 4.09 -18.91
N ASN A 3 -12.63 4.78 -19.09
CA ASN A 3 -11.44 4.49 -18.29
C ASN A 3 -11.69 4.99 -16.88
N VAL A 4 -11.95 4.08 -15.93
CA VAL A 4 -12.04 4.40 -14.52
C VAL A 4 -10.74 5.08 -14.09
N PRO A 5 -10.78 6.30 -13.54
CA PRO A 5 -9.57 7.03 -13.19
C PRO A 5 -8.82 6.35 -12.06
N ILE A 6 -7.49 6.22 -12.22
CA ILE A 6 -6.59 5.62 -11.22
C ILE A 6 -5.52 6.65 -10.84
N ILE A 7 -5.35 6.85 -9.54
CA ILE A 7 -4.24 7.62 -8.96
C ILE A 7 -3.34 6.64 -8.21
N THR A 8 -2.06 6.56 -8.56
CA THR A 8 -1.10 5.75 -7.81
C THR A 8 -0.28 6.60 -6.86
N ILE A 9 -0.04 6.08 -5.66
CA ILE A 9 0.76 6.72 -4.62
C ILE A 9 1.80 5.73 -4.12
N ASP A 10 3.00 5.79 -4.67
CA ASP A 10 4.14 4.97 -4.26
C ASP A 10 5.08 5.75 -3.34
N GLY A 11 5.99 5.07 -2.67
CA GLY A 11 7.04 5.70 -1.89
C GLY A 11 7.39 5.02 -0.58
N LEU A 12 8.30 5.62 0.17
CA LEU A 12 8.93 5.10 1.38
C LEU A 12 7.93 4.80 2.51
N ALA A 13 8.29 3.91 3.43
CA ALA A 13 7.49 3.64 4.62
C ALA A 13 7.34 4.91 5.48
N SER A 14 6.16 5.11 6.08
CA SER A 14 5.84 6.27 6.95
C SER A 14 6.00 7.66 6.30
N SER A 15 6.01 7.74 4.96
CA SER A 15 6.07 9.04 4.25
C SER A 15 4.73 9.81 4.21
N GLY A 16 3.62 9.23 4.69
CA GLY A 16 2.30 9.88 4.71
C GLY A 16 1.32 9.41 3.64
N LYS A 17 1.68 8.42 2.82
CA LYS A 17 0.84 7.89 1.74
C LYS A 17 -0.58 7.55 2.17
N THR A 18 -0.74 6.77 3.23
CA THR A 18 -2.06 6.33 3.71
C THR A 18 -2.93 7.50 4.15
N THR A 19 -2.33 8.51 4.78
CA THR A 19 -3.05 9.72 5.20
C THR A 19 -3.56 10.49 4.00
N ILE A 20 -2.70 10.76 3.02
CA ILE A 20 -3.10 11.50 1.82
C ILE A 20 -4.09 10.71 0.96
N SER A 21 -3.94 9.37 0.87
CA SER A 21 -4.91 8.52 0.16
C SER A 21 -6.31 8.64 0.75
N LYS A 22 -6.44 8.68 2.08
CA LYS A 22 -7.73 8.86 2.76
C LYS A 22 -8.35 10.24 2.48
N LEU A 23 -7.54 11.29 2.52
CA LEU A 23 -8.02 12.64 2.23
C LEU A 23 -8.47 12.79 0.76
N LEU A 24 -7.69 12.26 -0.17
CA LEU A 24 -8.07 12.23 -1.59
C LEU A 24 -9.34 11.41 -1.83
N SER A 25 -9.46 10.26 -1.20
CA SER A 25 -10.66 9.42 -1.25
C SER A 25 -11.89 10.18 -0.79
N ASN A 26 -11.82 10.87 0.34
CA ASN A 26 -12.93 11.68 0.85
C ASN A 26 -13.34 12.82 -0.10
N HIS A 27 -12.37 13.43 -0.82
CA HIS A 27 -12.65 14.52 -1.77
C HIS A 27 -13.17 14.02 -3.12
N LEU A 28 -12.66 12.89 -3.60
CA LEU A 28 -12.95 12.39 -4.95
C LEU A 28 -14.03 11.30 -4.96
N GLY A 29 -14.36 10.72 -3.81
CA GLY A 29 -15.21 9.55 -3.71
C GLY A 29 -14.58 8.26 -4.22
N PHE A 30 -13.24 8.23 -4.40
CA PHE A 30 -12.52 7.09 -4.96
C PHE A 30 -12.24 6.02 -3.91
N TYR A 31 -12.28 4.76 -4.32
CA TYR A 31 -11.85 3.65 -3.47
C TYR A 31 -10.35 3.68 -3.19
N ILE A 32 -9.94 3.17 -2.01
CA ILE A 32 -8.52 3.08 -1.63
C ILE A 32 -8.10 1.61 -1.63
N LEU A 33 -7.16 1.26 -2.50
CA LEU A 33 -6.45 -0.01 -2.45
C LEU A 33 -5.08 0.20 -1.79
N ASP A 34 -4.92 -0.32 -0.57
CA ASP A 34 -3.59 -0.46 0.04
C ASP A 34 -3.02 -1.83 -0.34
N SER A 35 -2.10 -1.86 -1.30
CA SER A 35 -1.52 -3.12 -1.78
C SER A 35 -0.80 -3.90 -0.67
N GLY A 36 -0.25 -3.21 0.32
CA GLY A 36 0.39 -3.84 1.47
C GLY A 36 -0.55 -4.72 2.29
N VAL A 37 -1.85 -4.41 2.30
CA VAL A 37 -2.87 -5.22 2.99
C VAL A 37 -3.02 -6.60 2.35
N LEU A 38 -2.87 -6.71 1.03
CA LEU A 38 -2.97 -7.99 0.32
C LEU A 38 -1.79 -8.93 0.69
N TYR A 39 -0.57 -8.39 0.73
CA TYR A 39 0.60 -9.17 1.20
C TYR A 39 0.45 -9.56 2.68
N ARG A 40 -0.13 -8.69 3.49
CA ARG A 40 -0.44 -9.00 4.89
C ARG A 40 -1.51 -10.08 5.02
N ALA A 41 -2.48 -10.14 4.12
CA ALA A 41 -3.47 -11.21 4.09
C ALA A 41 -2.80 -12.58 3.87
N PHE A 42 -1.90 -12.69 2.88
CA PHE A 42 -1.11 -13.91 2.66
C PHE A 42 -0.25 -14.26 3.87
N ALA A 43 0.44 -13.27 4.46
CA ALA A 43 1.27 -13.48 5.65
C ALA A 43 0.44 -13.97 6.85
N TYR A 44 -0.70 -13.35 7.10
CA TYR A 44 -1.60 -13.74 8.18
C TYR A 44 -2.13 -15.16 8.00
N ILE A 45 -2.57 -15.51 6.77
CA ILE A 45 -3.06 -16.85 6.46
C ILE A 45 -1.95 -17.88 6.63
N LYS A 46 -0.72 -17.59 6.19
CA LYS A 46 0.44 -18.45 6.41
C LYS A 46 0.67 -18.74 7.89
N ILE A 47 0.66 -17.71 8.71
CA ILE A 47 0.85 -17.85 10.17
C ILE A 47 -0.29 -18.63 10.79
N MET A 48 -1.54 -18.30 10.46
CA MET A 48 -2.74 -18.92 11.00
C MET A 48 -2.88 -20.41 10.63
N GLU A 49 -2.53 -20.78 9.40
CA GLU A 49 -2.61 -22.16 8.91
C GLU A 49 -1.28 -22.95 9.08
N ASN A 50 -0.26 -22.37 9.73
CA ASN A 50 1.08 -22.97 9.91
C ASN A 50 1.70 -23.44 8.58
N ILE A 51 1.64 -22.60 7.55
CA ILE A 51 2.19 -22.91 6.23
C ILE A 51 3.70 -22.64 6.24
N ASP A 52 4.52 -23.66 5.99
CA ASP A 52 5.98 -23.50 5.93
C ASP A 52 6.43 -22.81 4.64
N THR A 53 5.94 -23.32 3.49
CA THR A 53 6.37 -22.88 2.17
C THR A 53 5.18 -22.65 1.23
N TYR A 54 5.23 -21.61 0.42
CA TYR A 54 4.26 -21.35 -0.62
C TYR A 54 4.55 -22.22 -1.85
N THR A 55 3.74 -23.27 -2.04
CA THR A 55 3.67 -24.02 -3.30
C THR A 55 2.54 -23.43 -4.17
N VAL A 56 2.53 -23.81 -5.44
CA VAL A 56 1.45 -23.41 -6.37
C VAL A 56 0.08 -23.79 -5.84
N ASP A 57 -0.05 -25.02 -5.30
CA ASP A 57 -1.32 -25.52 -4.74
C ASP A 57 -1.75 -24.74 -3.49
N ILE A 58 -0.82 -24.37 -2.63
CA ILE A 58 -1.10 -23.56 -1.43
C ILE A 58 -1.53 -22.14 -1.83
N ILE A 59 -0.84 -21.53 -2.80
CA ILE A 59 -1.22 -20.23 -3.32
C ILE A 59 -2.63 -20.28 -3.91
N ALA A 60 -2.93 -21.30 -4.73
CA ALA A 60 -4.25 -21.50 -5.31
C ALA A 60 -5.33 -21.70 -4.24
N LYS A 61 -5.05 -22.49 -3.18
CA LYS A 61 -5.96 -22.66 -2.04
C LYS A 61 -6.27 -21.33 -1.35
N ILE A 62 -5.23 -20.54 -1.07
CA ILE A 62 -5.40 -19.22 -0.42
C ILE A 62 -6.29 -18.33 -1.29
N ILE A 63 -6.00 -18.23 -2.58
CA ILE A 63 -6.76 -17.40 -3.52
C ILE A 63 -8.22 -17.82 -3.61
N ASN A 64 -8.51 -19.11 -3.68
CA ASN A 64 -9.88 -19.63 -3.73
C ASN A 64 -10.70 -19.24 -2.48
N GLY A 65 -10.04 -19.16 -1.33
CA GLY A 65 -10.68 -18.73 -0.08
C GLY A 65 -10.74 -17.21 0.10
N LEU A 66 -9.95 -16.43 -0.68
CA LEU A 66 -9.77 -14.99 -0.50
C LEU A 66 -10.77 -14.19 -1.34
N LYS A 67 -11.45 -13.23 -0.70
CA LYS A 67 -12.31 -12.26 -1.37
C LYS A 67 -11.97 -10.85 -0.91
N ILE A 68 -11.94 -9.94 -1.85
CA ILE A 68 -11.75 -8.50 -1.62
C ILE A 68 -13.10 -7.82 -1.86
N VAL A 69 -13.67 -7.25 -0.82
CA VAL A 69 -15.03 -6.70 -0.85
C VAL A 69 -14.99 -5.19 -0.61
N PRO A 70 -15.55 -4.38 -1.53
CA PRO A 70 -15.65 -2.94 -1.34
C PRO A 70 -16.46 -2.61 -0.08
N LYS A 71 -15.99 -1.62 0.69
CA LYS A 71 -16.66 -1.11 1.89
C LYS A 71 -17.32 0.23 1.63
N LYS A 72 -18.31 0.57 2.46
CA LYS A 72 -19.00 1.88 2.41
C LYS A 72 -18.07 3.07 2.71
N ASP A 73 -16.98 2.85 3.45
CA ASP A 73 -15.94 3.84 3.75
C ASP A 73 -14.87 3.96 2.64
N LEU A 74 -15.19 3.51 1.43
CA LEU A 74 -14.34 3.55 0.24
C LEU A 74 -13.04 2.72 0.35
N GLY A 75 -12.92 1.86 1.36
CA GLY A 75 -11.86 0.86 1.51
C GLY A 75 -12.30 -0.51 1.00
N PHE A 76 -11.50 -1.52 1.33
CA PHE A 76 -11.81 -2.93 1.04
C PHE A 76 -11.69 -3.77 2.31
N SER A 77 -12.63 -4.70 2.49
CA SER A 77 -12.51 -5.80 3.46
C SER A 77 -11.80 -6.98 2.81
N ILE A 78 -11.02 -7.66 3.61
CA ILE A 78 -10.34 -8.91 3.25
C ILE A 78 -11.08 -10.06 3.92
N ILE A 79 -11.76 -10.87 3.14
CA ILE A 79 -12.52 -12.02 3.61
C ILE A 79 -11.75 -13.29 3.25
N TYR A 80 -11.52 -14.16 4.20
CA TYR A 80 -10.90 -15.47 3.98
C TYR A 80 -11.77 -16.58 4.58
N ASN A 81 -12.18 -17.55 3.75
CA ASN A 81 -13.08 -18.63 4.14
C ASN A 81 -14.32 -18.12 4.90
N SER A 82 -14.96 -17.08 4.34
CA SER A 82 -16.15 -16.40 4.89
C SER A 82 -15.92 -15.58 6.17
N ASN A 83 -14.70 -15.46 6.68
CA ASN A 83 -14.37 -14.64 7.84
C ASN A 83 -13.72 -13.32 7.42
N ASP A 84 -14.15 -12.18 7.97
CA ASP A 84 -13.46 -10.91 7.80
C ASP A 84 -12.19 -10.88 8.66
N ILE A 85 -11.03 -10.93 7.99
CA ILE A 85 -9.71 -10.91 8.63
C ILE A 85 -9.06 -9.52 8.62
N THR A 86 -9.73 -8.51 8.10
CA THR A 86 -9.14 -7.18 7.84
C THR A 86 -8.47 -6.57 9.06
N SER A 87 -9.11 -6.65 10.24
CA SER A 87 -8.57 -6.10 11.49
C SER A 87 -7.30 -6.81 11.98
N ASN A 88 -7.15 -8.08 11.66
CA ASN A 88 -6.08 -8.94 12.13
C ASN A 88 -4.75 -8.73 11.37
N LEU A 89 -4.81 -8.02 10.24
CA LEU A 89 -3.67 -7.85 9.33
C LEU A 89 -2.62 -6.82 9.81
N TYR A 90 -2.93 -6.02 10.84
CA TYR A 90 -2.12 -4.84 11.18
C TYR A 90 -1.14 -5.05 12.35
N ASN A 91 -0.90 -6.29 12.77
CA ASN A 91 0.14 -6.59 13.76
C ASN A 91 1.56 -6.56 13.15
N GLU A 92 2.58 -6.58 14.02
CA GLU A 92 3.99 -6.45 13.62
C GLU A 92 4.49 -7.71 12.92
N GLU A 93 4.17 -8.89 13.43
CA GLU A 93 4.56 -10.19 12.89
C GLU A 93 4.07 -10.37 11.44
N THR A 94 2.78 -10.13 11.21
CA THR A 94 2.18 -10.12 9.86
C THR A 94 2.87 -9.11 8.94
N GLY A 95 3.28 -7.96 9.49
CA GLY A 95 3.98 -6.93 8.73
C GLY A 95 5.38 -7.34 8.28
N LEU A 96 6.13 -8.03 9.13
CA LEU A 96 7.46 -8.56 8.82
C LEU A 96 7.36 -9.66 7.76
N GLU A 97 6.44 -10.61 7.96
CA GLU A 97 6.25 -11.69 7.02
C GLU A 97 5.72 -11.19 5.66
N ALA A 98 4.83 -10.20 5.64
CA ALA A 98 4.38 -9.55 4.40
C ALA A 98 5.55 -8.95 3.60
N SER A 99 6.54 -8.38 4.28
CA SER A 99 7.75 -7.88 3.63
C SER A 99 8.60 -9.01 3.02
N ASN A 100 8.65 -10.19 3.68
CA ASN A 100 9.38 -11.34 3.18
C ASN A 100 8.70 -11.91 1.92
N ILE A 101 7.39 -12.15 1.97
CA ILE A 101 6.64 -12.75 0.86
C ILE A 101 6.47 -11.79 -0.34
N SER A 102 6.63 -10.49 -0.13
CA SER A 102 6.57 -9.51 -1.24
C SER A 102 7.66 -9.70 -2.30
N LYS A 103 8.65 -10.55 -2.04
CA LYS A 103 9.70 -10.96 -2.99
C LYS A 103 9.29 -12.18 -3.82
N ASN A 104 8.26 -12.91 -3.42
CA ASN A 104 7.80 -14.11 -4.13
C ASN A 104 7.04 -13.71 -5.39
N GLU A 105 7.55 -14.15 -6.55
CA GLU A 105 7.02 -13.76 -7.86
C GLU A 105 5.64 -14.37 -8.13
N ASP A 106 5.40 -15.61 -7.72
CA ASP A 106 4.10 -16.28 -7.91
C ASP A 106 2.99 -15.56 -7.15
N ILE A 107 3.26 -15.21 -5.88
CA ILE A 107 2.31 -14.42 -5.07
C ILE A 107 2.07 -13.05 -5.70
N ARG A 108 3.09 -12.39 -6.20
CA ARG A 108 2.96 -11.09 -6.87
C ARG A 108 2.09 -11.19 -8.12
N ASN A 109 2.31 -12.21 -8.95
CA ASN A 109 1.54 -12.41 -10.19
C ASN A 109 0.05 -12.65 -9.89
N VAL A 110 -0.24 -13.44 -8.87
CA VAL A 110 -1.62 -13.67 -8.45
C VAL A 110 -2.25 -12.40 -7.87
N LEU A 111 -1.53 -11.68 -7.00
CA LEU A 111 -2.01 -10.43 -6.42
C LEU A 111 -2.21 -9.33 -7.47
N LEU A 112 -1.48 -9.33 -8.59
CA LEU A 112 -1.67 -8.40 -9.68
C LEU A 112 -3.10 -8.46 -10.24
N SER A 113 -3.60 -9.67 -10.52
CA SER A 113 -4.97 -9.87 -11.00
C SER A 113 -6.02 -9.39 -9.99
N ILE A 114 -5.79 -9.64 -8.70
CA ILE A 114 -6.67 -9.19 -7.62
C ILE A 114 -6.68 -7.66 -7.53
N GLN A 115 -5.53 -7.03 -7.64
CA GLN A 115 -5.42 -5.56 -7.60
C GLN A 115 -6.14 -4.91 -8.78
N HIS A 116 -6.02 -5.48 -9.97
CA HIS A 116 -6.76 -5.02 -11.15
C HIS A 116 -8.28 -5.18 -10.98
N ALA A 117 -8.74 -6.26 -10.36
CA ALA A 117 -10.17 -6.46 -10.07
C ALA A 117 -10.76 -5.46 -9.05
N CYS A 118 -9.91 -4.72 -8.30
CA CYS A 118 -10.35 -3.65 -7.41
C CYS A 118 -10.69 -2.32 -8.15
N VAL A 119 -10.42 -2.23 -9.45
CA VAL A 119 -10.72 -1.02 -10.23
C VAL A 119 -12.23 -0.94 -10.49
N GLN A 120 -12.86 0.11 -9.95
CA GLN A 120 -14.31 0.33 -10.11
C GLN A 120 -14.65 1.82 -10.03
N GLU A 121 -15.80 2.19 -10.58
CA GLU A 121 -16.31 3.56 -10.47
C GLU A 121 -16.58 3.94 -9.01
N PRO A 122 -16.35 5.23 -8.64
CA PRO A 122 -16.00 6.35 -9.52
C PRO A 122 -14.48 6.50 -9.75
N GLY A 123 -13.62 5.66 -9.16
CA GLY A 123 -12.18 5.68 -9.33
C GLY A 123 -11.42 4.95 -8.23
N LEU A 124 -10.10 4.81 -8.41
CA LEU A 124 -9.22 4.09 -7.49
C LEU A 124 -7.99 4.92 -7.11
N ILE A 125 -7.67 4.96 -5.82
CA ILE A 125 -6.38 5.41 -5.28
C ILE A 125 -5.61 4.17 -4.86
N ALA A 126 -4.57 3.81 -5.60
CA ALA A 126 -3.73 2.65 -5.34
C ALA A 126 -2.45 3.08 -4.60
N ASN A 127 -2.32 2.63 -3.35
CA ASN A 127 -1.22 2.96 -2.46
C ASN A 127 -0.27 1.77 -2.30
N GLY A 128 1.02 1.97 -2.56
CA GLY A 128 1.97 0.87 -2.50
C GLY A 128 3.44 1.25 -2.60
N ARG A 129 4.17 0.46 -3.40
CA ARG A 129 5.60 0.59 -3.69
C ARG A 129 5.91 0.58 -5.19
N ASP A 130 5.05 -0.02 -5.96
CA ASP A 130 5.20 -0.30 -7.39
C ASP A 130 3.88 -0.17 -8.16
N MET A 131 2.96 0.59 -7.60
CA MET A 131 1.63 0.80 -8.19
C MET A 131 1.73 1.48 -9.55
N GLY A 132 2.49 2.58 -9.65
CA GLY A 132 2.67 3.33 -10.89
C GLY A 132 3.70 2.75 -11.84
N THR A 133 4.55 1.81 -11.38
CA THR A 133 5.59 1.20 -12.22
C THR A 133 5.23 -0.18 -12.75
N LYS A 134 4.42 -0.95 -11.99
CA LYS A 134 4.14 -2.36 -12.29
C LYS A 134 2.66 -2.69 -12.30
N VAL A 135 1.88 -2.24 -11.30
CA VAL A 135 0.49 -2.65 -11.16
C VAL A 135 -0.44 -1.85 -12.07
N PHE A 136 -0.30 -0.54 -12.07
CA PHE A 136 -1.11 0.39 -12.89
C PHE A 136 -0.20 1.34 -13.69
N PRO A 137 0.61 0.82 -14.65
CA PRO A 137 1.54 1.64 -15.41
C PRO A 137 0.83 2.71 -16.27
N GLU A 138 -0.45 2.53 -16.57
CA GLU A 138 -1.30 3.45 -17.32
C GLU A 138 -2.17 4.35 -16.41
N ALA A 139 -1.83 4.45 -15.09
CA ALA A 139 -2.57 5.30 -14.18
C ALA A 139 -2.54 6.77 -14.63
N MET A 140 -3.69 7.43 -14.53
CA MET A 140 -3.89 8.83 -14.96
C MET A 140 -2.96 9.81 -14.22
N LEU A 141 -2.70 9.56 -12.93
CA LEU A 141 -1.79 10.36 -12.11
C LEU A 141 -0.94 9.44 -11.25
N LYS A 142 0.38 9.63 -11.31
CA LYS A 142 1.34 8.87 -10.51
C LYS A 142 2.10 9.79 -9.59
N ILE A 143 2.03 9.51 -8.30
CA ILE A 143 2.70 10.25 -7.24
C ILE A 143 3.73 9.36 -6.58
N TYR A 144 4.94 9.87 -6.39
CA TYR A 144 5.97 9.24 -5.58
C TYR A 144 6.23 10.06 -4.33
N PHE A 145 5.91 9.47 -3.17
CA PHE A 145 6.04 10.12 -1.86
C PHE A 145 7.37 9.82 -1.22
N THR A 146 8.08 10.86 -0.81
CA THR A 146 9.29 10.76 0.00
C THR A 146 9.19 11.65 1.23
N ALA A 147 10.04 11.40 2.21
CA ALA A 147 10.31 12.26 3.36
C ALA A 147 11.65 11.85 4.00
N SER A 148 12.30 12.76 4.71
CA SER A 148 13.51 12.47 5.45
C SER A 148 13.28 11.35 6.47
N ILE A 149 14.34 10.60 6.77
CA ILE A 149 14.24 9.48 7.73
C ILE A 149 13.79 9.95 9.11
N ASP A 150 14.23 11.15 9.54
CA ASP A 150 13.90 11.71 10.85
C ASP A 150 12.40 12.03 10.95
N VAL A 151 11.84 12.66 9.92
CA VAL A 151 10.40 12.95 9.86
C VAL A 151 9.57 11.67 9.84
N ARG A 152 9.97 10.67 9.07
CA ARG A 152 9.27 9.38 8.99
C ARG A 152 9.34 8.62 10.31
N ALA A 153 10.49 8.62 10.97
CA ALA A 153 10.67 7.98 12.27
C ALA A 153 9.82 8.67 13.34
N LYS A 154 9.78 10.00 13.36
CA LYS A 154 8.93 10.77 14.28
C LYS A 154 7.44 10.45 14.07
N ARG A 155 6.96 10.45 12.82
CA ARG A 155 5.57 10.08 12.48
C ARG A 155 5.24 8.67 12.95
N ARG A 156 6.14 7.72 12.76
CA ARG A 156 5.96 6.33 13.22
C ARG A 156 5.96 6.22 14.73
N TYR A 157 6.83 6.95 15.39
CA TYR A 157 6.89 7.02 16.86
C TYR A 157 5.55 7.52 17.44
N GLU A 158 5.04 8.65 16.92
CA GLU A 158 3.76 9.21 17.34
C GLU A 158 2.58 8.25 17.10
N GLN A 159 2.59 7.52 15.98
CA GLN A 159 1.59 6.49 15.67
C GLN A 159 1.63 5.35 16.68
N LEU A 160 2.81 4.87 17.07
CA LEU A 160 2.99 3.78 18.04
C LEU A 160 2.57 4.22 19.45
N ILE A 161 2.91 5.43 19.86
CA ILE A 161 2.43 6.00 21.15
C ILE A 161 0.90 6.04 21.19
N LYS A 162 0.25 6.51 20.11
CA LYS A 162 -1.22 6.56 20.03
C LYS A 162 -1.88 5.17 20.09
N SER A 163 -1.16 4.11 19.69
CA SER A 163 -1.62 2.72 19.81
C SER A 163 -1.29 2.07 21.16
N GLY A 164 -0.77 2.83 22.14
CA GLY A 164 -0.47 2.34 23.49
C GLY A 164 0.89 1.63 23.62
N SER A 165 1.75 1.71 22.59
CA SER A 165 3.09 1.13 22.64
C SER A 165 4.10 2.08 23.31
N SER A 166 5.26 1.54 23.74
CA SER A 166 6.40 2.32 24.26
C SER A 166 7.59 2.21 23.29
N PRO A 167 7.57 2.92 22.15
CA PRO A 167 8.58 2.77 21.12
C PRO A 167 9.89 3.49 21.46
N ASN A 168 10.99 3.01 20.85
CA ASN A 168 12.30 3.68 20.86
C ASN A 168 12.57 4.28 19.48
N LEU A 169 12.84 5.59 19.40
CA LEU A 169 13.02 6.33 18.16
C LEU A 169 14.22 5.81 17.33
N VAL A 170 15.33 5.45 18.00
CA VAL A 170 16.54 4.93 17.32
C VAL A 170 16.24 3.59 16.64
N ASN A 171 15.52 2.72 17.33
CA ASN A 171 15.10 1.42 16.78
C ASN A 171 14.14 1.60 15.60
N ILE A 172 13.23 2.58 15.67
CA ILE A 172 12.33 2.91 14.56
C ILE A 172 13.12 3.39 13.35
N GLN A 173 14.08 4.31 13.53
CA GLN A 173 14.92 4.79 12.42
C GLN A 173 15.68 3.65 11.74
N LYS A 174 16.29 2.76 12.56
CA LYS A 174 17.01 1.58 12.04
C LYS A 174 16.08 0.68 11.24
N SER A 175 14.94 0.32 11.80
CA SER A 175 13.94 -0.53 11.13
C SER A 175 13.42 0.09 9.83
N LEU A 176 13.19 1.41 9.80
CA LEU A 176 12.76 2.11 8.57
C LEU A 176 13.85 2.10 7.49
N LYS A 177 15.13 2.32 7.86
CA LYS A 177 16.25 2.26 6.91
C LYS A 177 16.39 0.85 6.31
N GLU A 178 16.41 -0.18 7.15
CA GLU A 178 16.50 -1.57 6.70
C GLU A 178 15.34 -1.96 5.77
N ARG A 179 14.14 -1.46 6.06
CA ARG A 179 12.97 -1.69 5.22
C ARG A 179 13.08 -0.97 3.88
N ASP A 180 13.50 0.28 3.89
CA ASP A 180 13.67 1.07 2.68
C ASP A 180 14.74 0.43 1.76
N GLU A 181 15.86 0.00 2.32
CA GLU A 181 16.91 -0.72 1.59
C GLU A 181 16.39 -2.01 0.97
N LYS A 182 15.60 -2.78 1.71
CA LYS A 182 14.94 -4.00 1.20
C LYS A 182 13.97 -3.69 0.05
N ASP A 183 13.16 -2.62 0.21
CA ASP A 183 12.17 -2.23 -0.81
C ASP A 183 12.86 -1.67 -2.07
N ILE A 184 13.96 -0.92 -1.94
CA ILE A 184 14.70 -0.31 -3.06
C ILE A 184 15.52 -1.36 -3.81
N ASN A 185 16.21 -2.25 -3.08
CA ASN A 185 17.18 -3.19 -3.66
C ASN A 185 16.59 -4.56 -4.02
N ARG A 186 15.28 -4.77 -3.87
CA ARG A 186 14.67 -6.05 -4.26
C ARG A 186 14.73 -6.23 -5.78
N GLU A 187 15.03 -7.45 -6.22
CA GLU A 187 15.15 -7.78 -7.65
C GLU A 187 13.81 -7.64 -8.37
N VAL A 188 12.73 -8.08 -7.73
CA VAL A 188 11.38 -8.04 -8.31
C VAL A 188 10.66 -6.78 -7.84
N SER A 189 10.23 -5.94 -8.78
CA SER A 189 9.47 -4.69 -8.54
C SER A 189 10.11 -3.76 -7.50
N PRO A 190 11.36 -3.31 -7.69
CA PRO A 190 12.03 -2.41 -6.75
C PRO A 190 11.23 -1.13 -6.54
N LEU A 191 11.30 -0.58 -5.33
CA LEU A 191 10.71 0.73 -5.02
C LEU A 191 11.47 1.81 -5.79
N LYS A 192 10.83 2.36 -6.81
CA LYS A 192 11.33 3.49 -7.61
C LYS A 192 10.17 4.33 -8.13
N ALA A 193 10.42 5.60 -8.36
CA ALA A 193 9.44 6.45 -9.03
C ALA A 193 9.24 5.98 -10.47
N ALA A 194 7.99 5.98 -10.95
CA ALA A 194 7.71 5.83 -12.37
C ALA A 194 8.30 7.04 -13.12
N LYS A 195 8.61 6.87 -14.42
CA LYS A 195 9.25 7.93 -15.22
C LYS A 195 8.41 9.22 -15.28
N ASP A 196 7.10 9.07 -15.27
CA ASP A 196 6.08 10.11 -15.32
C ASP A 196 5.49 10.43 -13.93
N ALA A 197 6.07 9.90 -12.85
CA ALA A 197 5.60 10.19 -11.51
C ALA A 197 6.05 11.56 -11.03
N ILE A 198 5.12 12.26 -10.37
CA ILE A 198 5.42 13.51 -9.69
C ILE A 198 5.93 13.19 -8.29
N ILE A 199 7.16 13.62 -8.01
CA ILE A 199 7.80 13.43 -6.72
C ILE A 199 7.31 14.49 -5.74
N ILE A 200 6.84 14.05 -4.57
CA ILE A 200 6.41 14.93 -3.47
C ILE A 200 7.25 14.58 -2.23
N ASP A 201 8.11 15.50 -1.84
CA ASP A 201 8.77 15.45 -0.53
C ASP A 201 7.83 16.05 0.52
N SER A 202 7.42 15.22 1.46
CA SER A 202 6.50 15.58 2.52
C SER A 202 7.20 15.96 3.84
N SER A 203 8.52 16.20 3.81
CA SER A 203 9.30 16.48 5.02
C SER A 203 8.85 17.77 5.72
N GLU A 204 8.64 18.83 4.94
CA GLU A 204 8.33 20.16 5.47
C GLU A 204 6.93 20.65 5.09
N LEU A 205 6.24 19.95 4.19
CA LEU A 205 4.92 20.33 3.74
C LEU A 205 3.83 19.89 4.72
N ASN A 206 2.88 20.75 4.99
CA ASN A 206 1.67 20.33 5.69
C ASN A 206 0.77 19.50 4.78
N ILE A 207 -0.12 18.74 5.38
CA ILE A 207 -0.93 17.77 4.67
C ILE A 207 -1.94 18.42 3.72
N ASP A 208 -2.47 19.58 4.08
CA ASP A 208 -3.46 20.31 3.27
C ASP A 208 -2.82 20.86 2.01
N THR A 209 -1.61 21.44 2.11
CA THR A 209 -0.83 21.89 0.94
C THR A 209 -0.55 20.74 -0.03
N ILE A 210 -0.23 19.56 0.50
CA ILE A 210 -0.01 18.36 -0.32
C ILE A 210 -1.31 17.93 -1.01
N LEU A 211 -2.42 17.94 -0.27
CA LEU A 211 -3.73 17.59 -0.80
C LEU A 211 -4.12 18.51 -1.95
N ASP A 212 -4.05 19.83 -1.74
CA ASP A 212 -4.39 20.83 -2.76
C ASP A 212 -3.53 20.68 -4.02
N LYS A 213 -2.23 20.43 -3.83
CA LYS A 213 -1.31 20.16 -4.94
C LYS A 213 -1.75 18.96 -5.77
N ILE A 214 -2.07 17.83 -5.10
CA ILE A 214 -2.48 16.61 -5.82
C ILE A 214 -3.84 16.79 -6.49
N LEU A 215 -4.79 17.45 -5.84
CA LEU A 215 -6.10 17.75 -6.44
C LEU A 215 -5.97 18.66 -7.67
N GLY A 216 -5.07 19.66 -7.63
CA GLY A 216 -4.73 20.50 -8.77
C GLY A 216 -4.16 19.70 -9.94
N LEU A 217 -3.19 18.84 -9.67
CA LEU A 217 -2.59 17.94 -10.67
C LEU A 217 -3.62 16.99 -11.28
N TYR A 218 -4.50 16.40 -10.46
CA TYR A 218 -5.56 15.52 -10.94
C TYR A 218 -6.55 16.24 -11.88
N LYS A 219 -6.93 17.50 -11.58
CA LYS A 219 -7.78 18.28 -12.47
C LYS A 219 -7.14 18.51 -13.85
N ILE A 220 -5.84 18.78 -13.89
CA ILE A 220 -5.09 18.96 -15.14
C ILE A 220 -5.00 17.65 -15.93
N SER A 221 -4.82 16.52 -15.26
CA SER A 221 -4.72 15.20 -15.93
C SER A 221 -6.04 14.71 -16.53
N ARG A 222 -7.18 15.35 -16.22
CA ARG A 222 -8.51 15.02 -16.78
C ARG A 222 -8.84 15.78 -18.08
N VAL A 223 -8.04 16.76 -18.43
CA VAL A 223 -8.19 17.54 -19.68
C VAL A 223 -7.40 16.88 -20.80
#